data_986998a4db21c88d81074c3540cf3765
#
_entry.id   986998a4db21c88d81074c3540cf3765
#
_cell.length_a   1.000
_cell.length_b   1.000
_cell.length_c   1.000
_cell.angle_alpha   90.00
_cell.angle_beta   90.00
_cell.angle_gamma   90.00
#
_symmetry.space_group_name_H-M   'P 1'
#
loop_
_entity.id
_entity.type
_entity.pdbx_description
1 polymer ?
#
loop_
_entity_poly.entity_id
_entity_poly.type
_entity_poly.pdbx_seq_one_letter_code
_entity_poly.pdbx_strand_id
1 'polypeptide(L)'
;MTEKRVVKPYGKEDRSKKEEVAEMFNNISKRYDFLNHFLSLGIDKIWRRKAVRLLEEVKPKRILDLATGTGDFAIASLKLKPKEIVGMDISDGMLQVGREKMYKNGFDGIISMRNGDSENLPFEDNYFDALTVGFGVRNYENLEKGLSEMLRVVRKNGKIVILEFSKPKRFPIKQYYAFHSKYIIPFFGKRISKDEKAYAYLPESVAAFPEGRDFELILERLGYRYVSSKLLAGGIATIYTGIK
;
A
#
# COMPACT_ATOMS: atom_id res chain seq x y z
N MET A 1 1.73 15.11 -25.85
CA MET A 1 1.66 14.25 -24.66
C MET A 1 2.80 14.66 -23.75
N THR A 2 2.53 15.40 -22.67
CA THR A 2 3.56 15.74 -21.68
C THR A 2 3.92 14.45 -20.93
N GLU A 3 5.15 13.99 -21.05
CA GLU A 3 5.69 12.89 -20.24
C GLU A 3 5.41 13.20 -18.77
N LYS A 4 4.61 12.36 -18.11
CA LYS A 4 4.39 12.48 -16.66
C LYS A 4 5.73 12.25 -15.98
N ARG A 5 6.31 13.29 -15.40
CA ARG A 5 7.55 13.21 -14.63
C ARG A 5 7.43 12.11 -13.58
N VAL A 6 8.29 11.10 -13.67
CA VAL A 6 8.36 10.02 -12.67
C VAL A 6 8.89 10.61 -11.36
N VAL A 7 8.10 10.55 -10.32
CA VAL A 7 8.50 11.02 -8.97
C VAL A 7 9.32 9.92 -8.31
N LYS A 8 10.57 10.25 -7.93
CA LYS A 8 11.52 9.36 -7.25
C LYS A 8 11.88 9.92 -5.87
N PRO A 9 12.12 9.06 -4.83
CA PRO A 9 12.46 9.50 -3.47
C PRO A 9 13.71 10.38 -3.39
N TYR A 10 14.76 10.03 -4.11
CA TYR A 10 16.05 10.71 -4.05
C TYR A 10 16.42 11.43 -5.35
N GLY A 11 15.73 11.12 -6.45
CA GLY A 11 15.96 11.73 -7.76
C GLY A 11 17.32 11.40 -8.38
N LYS A 12 17.91 10.24 -8.06
CA LYS A 12 19.20 9.79 -8.63
C LYS A 12 18.98 9.36 -10.08
N GLU A 13 19.80 9.86 -11.01
CA GLU A 13 19.64 9.57 -12.44
C GLU A 13 19.99 8.12 -12.79
N ASP A 14 20.98 7.55 -12.09
CA ASP A 14 21.54 6.21 -12.30
C ASP A 14 20.72 5.08 -11.65
N ARG A 15 19.61 5.41 -10.96
CA ARG A 15 18.76 4.44 -10.29
C ARG A 15 17.32 4.46 -10.76
N SER A 16 16.70 3.29 -10.74
CA SER A 16 15.27 3.16 -10.99
C SER A 16 14.44 3.69 -9.80
N LYS A 17 13.17 4.01 -10.03
CA LYS A 17 12.23 4.39 -8.95
C LYS A 17 12.14 3.28 -7.90
N LYS A 18 12.10 2.03 -8.35
CA LYS A 18 12.01 0.84 -7.51
C LYS A 18 13.17 0.72 -6.52
N GLU A 19 14.41 0.89 -7.00
CA GLU A 19 15.62 0.86 -6.16
C GLU A 19 15.63 1.98 -5.12
N GLU A 20 15.24 3.19 -5.51
CA GLU A 20 15.16 4.31 -4.56
C GLU A 20 14.04 4.12 -3.53
N VAL A 21 12.90 3.55 -3.92
CA VAL A 21 11.81 3.21 -3.01
C VAL A 21 12.25 2.15 -2.00
N ALA A 22 12.93 1.09 -2.45
CA ALA A 22 13.46 0.07 -1.56
C ALA A 22 14.48 0.65 -0.56
N GLU A 23 15.43 1.48 -1.04
CA GLU A 23 16.41 2.18 -0.19
C GLU A 23 15.72 3.06 0.86
N MET A 24 14.74 3.86 0.44
CA MET A 24 13.99 4.75 1.32
C MET A 24 13.28 3.98 2.44
N PHE A 25 12.54 2.93 2.10
CA PHE A 25 11.83 2.14 3.10
C PHE A 25 12.76 1.35 4.01
N ASN A 26 13.91 0.87 3.51
CA ASN A 26 14.96 0.27 4.35
C ASN A 26 15.46 1.27 5.41
N ASN A 27 15.71 2.52 5.02
CA ASN A 27 16.25 3.55 5.91
C ASN A 27 15.27 3.92 7.04
N ILE A 28 13.97 3.94 6.78
CA ILE A 28 12.95 4.35 7.77
C ILE A 28 12.32 3.18 8.54
N SER A 29 12.62 1.94 8.18
CA SER A 29 11.90 0.72 8.62
C SER A 29 11.71 0.62 10.13
N LYS A 30 12.75 0.86 10.94
CA LYS A 30 12.69 0.74 12.41
C LYS A 30 11.74 1.71 13.11
N ARG A 31 11.39 2.82 12.46
CA ARG A 31 10.53 3.87 13.02
C ARG A 31 9.22 4.03 12.26
N TYR A 32 9.04 3.24 11.20
CA TYR A 32 7.95 3.36 10.26
C TYR A 32 6.58 3.21 10.92
N ASP A 33 6.37 2.14 11.69
CA ASP A 33 5.11 1.89 12.36
C ASP A 33 4.74 3.02 13.34
N PHE A 34 5.71 3.43 14.16
CA PHE A 34 5.51 4.53 15.10
C PHE A 34 5.07 5.81 14.39
N LEU A 35 5.81 6.19 13.32
CA LEU A 35 5.53 7.41 12.58
C LEU A 35 4.18 7.36 11.85
N ASN A 36 3.86 6.24 11.20
CA ASN A 36 2.58 6.09 10.51
C ASN A 36 1.40 6.17 11.46
N HIS A 37 1.47 5.46 12.59
CA HIS A 37 0.40 5.51 13.58
C HIS A 37 0.30 6.88 14.26
N PHE A 38 1.43 7.52 14.54
CA PHE A 38 1.46 8.86 15.12
C PHE A 38 0.91 9.92 14.16
N LEU A 39 1.39 9.95 12.91
CA LEU A 39 0.95 10.94 11.91
C LEU A 39 -0.49 10.73 11.46
N SER A 40 -0.99 9.48 11.49
CA SER A 40 -2.39 9.18 11.21
C SER A 40 -3.29 9.24 12.43
N LEU A 41 -2.77 9.52 13.63
CA LEU A 41 -3.49 9.44 14.90
C LEU A 41 -4.19 8.07 15.09
N GLY A 42 -3.61 6.99 14.53
CA GLY A 42 -4.15 5.63 14.59
C GLY A 42 -5.36 5.36 13.69
N ILE A 43 -5.81 6.33 12.89
CA ILE A 43 -6.95 6.19 11.98
C ILE A 43 -6.65 5.16 10.88
N ASP A 44 -5.38 4.99 10.50
CA ASP A 44 -4.92 3.98 9.54
C ASP A 44 -5.35 2.55 9.93
N LYS A 45 -5.37 2.22 11.23
CA LYS A 45 -5.87 0.93 11.73
C LYS A 45 -7.37 0.75 11.46
N ILE A 46 -8.14 1.82 11.57
CA ILE A 46 -9.58 1.81 11.26
C ILE A 46 -9.80 1.62 9.76
N TRP A 47 -8.99 2.28 8.92
CA TRP A 47 -9.06 2.14 7.48
C TRP A 47 -8.75 0.71 7.02
N ARG A 48 -7.66 0.09 7.54
CA ARG A 48 -7.34 -1.31 7.23
C ARG A 48 -8.46 -2.26 7.65
N ARG A 49 -9.06 -2.07 8.85
CA ARG A 49 -10.21 -2.89 9.27
C ARG A 49 -11.42 -2.74 8.35
N LYS A 50 -11.70 -1.51 7.86
CA LYS A 50 -12.77 -1.28 6.88
C LYS A 50 -12.45 -1.96 5.55
N ALA A 51 -11.20 -1.91 5.10
CA ALA A 51 -10.76 -2.55 3.88
C ALA A 51 -10.87 -4.08 3.96
N VAL A 52 -10.41 -4.70 5.07
CA VAL A 52 -10.52 -6.14 5.32
C VAL A 52 -11.97 -6.63 5.29
N ARG A 53 -12.93 -5.86 5.84
CA ARG A 53 -14.35 -6.23 5.81
C ARG A 53 -14.89 -6.43 4.39
N LEU A 54 -14.34 -5.74 3.39
CA LEU A 54 -14.77 -5.88 2.00
C LEU A 54 -14.34 -7.22 1.37
N LEU A 55 -13.50 -8.00 2.06
CA LEU A 55 -13.09 -9.35 1.68
C LEU A 55 -13.92 -10.44 2.39
N GLU A 56 -14.78 -10.11 3.35
CA GLU A 56 -15.55 -11.09 4.14
C GLU A 56 -16.43 -11.98 3.26
N GLU A 57 -17.02 -11.43 2.19
CA GLU A 57 -17.88 -12.16 1.25
C GLU A 57 -17.14 -13.25 0.47
N VAL A 58 -15.85 -13.06 0.18
CA VAL A 58 -14.99 -14.00 -0.57
C VAL A 58 -14.57 -15.19 0.29
N LYS A 59 -14.61 -15.03 1.62
CA LYS A 59 -14.12 -16.03 2.61
C LYS A 59 -12.73 -16.58 2.23
N PRO A 60 -11.73 -15.72 2.05
CA PRO A 60 -10.45 -16.10 1.46
C PRO A 60 -9.69 -17.07 2.37
N LYS A 61 -9.10 -18.11 1.77
CA LYS A 61 -8.21 -19.05 2.45
C LYS A 61 -6.75 -18.68 2.24
N ARG A 62 -6.40 -18.16 1.07
CA ARG A 62 -5.07 -17.67 0.72
C ARG A 62 -5.13 -16.20 0.36
N ILE A 63 -4.40 -15.38 1.11
CA ILE A 63 -4.34 -13.92 0.93
C ILE A 63 -2.92 -13.53 0.59
N LEU A 64 -2.76 -12.67 -0.42
CA LEU A 64 -1.52 -11.98 -0.71
C LEU A 64 -1.63 -10.53 -0.26
N ASP A 65 -0.70 -10.08 0.58
CA ASP A 65 -0.57 -8.67 0.99
C ASP A 65 0.68 -8.08 0.34
N LEU A 66 0.51 -7.25 -0.68
CA LEU A 66 1.60 -6.63 -1.43
C LEU A 66 1.97 -5.26 -0.86
N ALA A 67 3.25 -4.93 -0.96
CA ALA A 67 3.83 -3.79 -0.26
C ALA A 67 3.44 -3.85 1.23
N THR A 68 3.61 -5.04 1.81
CA THR A 68 3.13 -5.38 3.15
C THR A 68 3.82 -4.56 4.25
N GLY A 69 5.01 -4.04 3.97
CA GLY A 69 5.84 -3.32 4.94
C GLY A 69 6.15 -4.19 6.15
N THR A 70 5.71 -3.73 7.32
CA THR A 70 5.85 -4.46 8.58
C THR A 70 4.70 -5.43 8.86
N GLY A 71 3.79 -5.63 7.91
CA GLY A 71 2.72 -6.63 7.97
C GLY A 71 1.42 -6.19 8.65
N ASP A 72 1.18 -4.91 8.83
CA ASP A 72 -0.04 -4.42 9.51
C ASP A 72 -1.35 -4.82 8.81
N PHE A 73 -1.35 -4.84 7.47
CA PHE A 73 -2.53 -5.24 6.71
C PHE A 73 -2.70 -6.77 6.75
N ALA A 74 -1.59 -7.52 6.66
CA ALA A 74 -1.59 -8.96 6.84
C ALA A 74 -2.16 -9.35 8.22
N ILE A 75 -1.72 -8.69 9.30
CA ILE A 75 -2.27 -8.90 10.66
C ILE A 75 -3.77 -8.56 10.71
N ALA A 76 -4.20 -7.44 10.13
CA ALA A 76 -5.61 -7.09 10.09
C ALA A 76 -6.46 -8.16 9.38
N SER A 77 -5.88 -8.83 8.37
CA SER A 77 -6.52 -9.87 7.56
C SER A 77 -6.70 -11.21 8.29
N LEU A 78 -6.02 -11.44 9.43
CA LEU A 78 -6.25 -12.61 10.27
C LEU A 78 -7.71 -12.74 10.75
N LYS A 79 -8.43 -11.63 10.83
CA LYS A 79 -9.87 -11.61 11.16
C LYS A 79 -10.72 -12.45 10.20
N LEU A 80 -10.27 -12.61 8.95
CA LEU A 80 -10.95 -13.42 7.93
C LEU A 80 -10.73 -14.92 8.12
N LYS A 81 -9.89 -15.32 9.08
CA LYS A 81 -9.51 -16.72 9.37
C LYS A 81 -8.96 -17.44 8.14
N PRO A 82 -7.98 -16.86 7.44
CA PRO A 82 -7.33 -17.53 6.31
C PRO A 82 -6.49 -18.72 6.79
N LYS A 83 -6.15 -19.61 5.85
CA LYS A 83 -5.17 -20.68 6.08
C LYS A 83 -3.74 -20.18 5.93
N GLU A 84 -3.54 -19.23 5.04
CA GLU A 84 -2.24 -18.66 4.68
C GLU A 84 -2.38 -17.18 4.31
N ILE A 85 -1.43 -16.38 4.78
CA ILE A 85 -1.20 -15.01 4.29
C ILE A 85 0.27 -14.92 3.86
N VAL A 86 0.49 -14.47 2.64
CA VAL A 86 1.83 -14.11 2.16
C VAL A 86 1.92 -12.59 2.15
N GLY A 87 2.76 -12.02 3.01
CA GLY A 87 3.15 -10.61 2.94
C GLY A 87 4.39 -10.47 2.06
N MET A 88 4.32 -9.65 1.01
CA MET A 88 5.46 -9.40 0.13
C MET A 88 5.81 -7.93 0.07
N ASP A 89 7.10 -7.63 0.15
CA ASP A 89 7.63 -6.27 0.04
C ASP A 89 9.00 -6.26 -0.63
N ILE A 90 9.35 -5.15 -1.26
CA ILE A 90 10.66 -4.95 -1.88
C ILE A 90 11.73 -4.56 -0.85
N SER A 91 11.34 -4.05 0.31
CA SER A 91 12.21 -3.60 1.39
C SER A 91 12.50 -4.72 2.40
N ASP A 92 13.72 -5.25 2.40
CA ASP A 92 14.14 -6.23 3.39
C ASP A 92 14.13 -5.69 4.82
N GLY A 93 14.45 -4.40 4.99
CA GLY A 93 14.39 -3.77 6.31
C GLY A 93 12.99 -3.74 6.90
N MET A 94 11.97 -3.49 6.08
CA MET A 94 10.56 -3.58 6.49
C MET A 94 10.18 -5.02 6.85
N LEU A 95 10.57 -5.97 5.99
CA LEU A 95 10.27 -7.39 6.19
C LEU A 95 10.93 -7.94 7.45
N GLN A 96 12.14 -7.49 7.80
CA GLN A 96 12.80 -7.91 9.03
C GLN A 96 12.00 -7.48 10.26
N VAL A 97 11.58 -6.21 10.32
CA VAL A 97 10.70 -5.71 11.39
C VAL A 97 9.39 -6.50 11.42
N GLY A 98 8.82 -6.79 10.25
CA GLY A 98 7.62 -7.58 10.10
C GLY A 98 7.78 -9.01 10.63
N ARG A 99 8.85 -9.72 10.26
CA ARG A 99 9.13 -11.09 10.73
C ARG A 99 9.25 -11.14 12.27
N GLU A 100 9.97 -10.18 12.86
CA GLU A 100 10.05 -10.07 14.32
C GLU A 100 8.69 -9.83 14.97
N LYS A 101 7.84 -8.99 14.34
CA LYS A 101 6.47 -8.72 14.78
C LYS A 101 5.60 -9.99 14.68
N MET A 102 5.68 -10.75 13.58
CA MET A 102 4.93 -12.00 13.41
C MET A 102 5.34 -13.01 14.49
N TYR A 103 6.63 -13.23 14.67
CA TYR A 103 7.16 -14.17 15.68
C TYR A 103 6.72 -13.78 17.10
N LYS A 104 6.89 -12.52 17.51
CA LYS A 104 6.50 -12.05 18.86
C LYS A 104 5.00 -12.22 19.16
N ASN A 105 4.15 -12.19 18.14
CA ASN A 105 2.70 -12.33 18.30
C ASN A 105 2.18 -13.72 17.96
N GLY A 106 3.03 -14.69 17.62
CA GLY A 106 2.65 -16.06 17.27
C GLY A 106 1.87 -16.16 15.95
N PHE A 107 2.12 -15.27 14.99
CA PHE A 107 1.45 -15.23 13.69
C PHE A 107 2.28 -15.86 12.56
N ASP A 108 3.52 -16.21 12.81
CA ASP A 108 4.50 -16.75 11.85
C ASP A 108 4.11 -18.10 11.26
N GLY A 109 3.23 -18.87 11.95
CA GLY A 109 2.62 -20.07 11.38
C GLY A 109 1.54 -19.84 10.33
N ILE A 110 1.02 -18.60 10.18
CA ILE A 110 -0.04 -18.25 9.23
C ILE A 110 0.45 -17.17 8.24
N ILE A 111 1.27 -16.22 8.70
CA ILE A 111 1.78 -15.10 7.91
C ILE A 111 3.25 -15.34 7.57
N SER A 112 3.56 -15.53 6.29
CA SER A 112 4.94 -15.57 5.78
C SER A 112 5.33 -14.22 5.18
N MET A 113 6.54 -13.72 5.50
CA MET A 113 7.06 -12.42 5.01
C MET A 113 8.17 -12.67 3.99
N ARG A 114 7.92 -12.33 2.71
CA ARG A 114 8.81 -12.64 1.57
C ARG A 114 9.28 -11.37 0.87
N ASN A 115 10.56 -11.33 0.51
CA ASN A 115 11.07 -10.28 -0.38
C ASN A 115 10.59 -10.57 -1.81
N GLY A 116 10.21 -9.50 -2.52
CA GLY A 116 9.82 -9.61 -3.91
C GLY A 116 9.26 -8.32 -4.50
N ASP A 117 9.16 -8.35 -5.82
CA ASP A 117 8.71 -7.23 -6.63
C ASP A 117 7.24 -7.43 -7.04
N SER A 118 6.38 -6.48 -6.69
CA SER A 118 4.97 -6.50 -7.06
C SER A 118 4.72 -6.46 -8.58
N GLU A 119 5.73 -6.07 -9.37
CA GLU A 119 5.68 -6.03 -10.83
C GLU A 119 6.18 -7.33 -11.48
N ASN A 120 6.61 -8.32 -10.67
CA ASN A 120 7.05 -9.64 -11.14
C ASN A 120 6.84 -10.66 -10.02
N LEU A 121 5.60 -11.10 -9.83
CA LEU A 121 5.20 -11.94 -8.71
C LEU A 121 5.61 -13.41 -8.93
N PRO A 122 6.37 -14.04 -8.01
CA PRO A 122 6.82 -15.43 -8.13
C PRO A 122 5.73 -16.43 -7.71
N PHE A 123 4.51 -16.23 -8.20
CA PHE A 123 3.37 -17.09 -7.91
C PHE A 123 2.69 -17.52 -9.20
N GLU A 124 2.06 -18.69 -9.14
CA GLU A 124 1.23 -19.21 -10.22
C GLU A 124 -0.02 -18.36 -10.45
N ASP A 125 -0.56 -18.45 -11.66
CA ASP A 125 -1.85 -17.84 -11.99
C ASP A 125 -2.96 -18.39 -11.10
N ASN A 126 -3.86 -17.53 -10.69
CA ASN A 126 -5.06 -17.90 -9.92
C ASN A 126 -4.78 -18.57 -8.56
N TYR A 127 -3.64 -18.29 -7.94
CA TYR A 127 -3.26 -18.91 -6.67
C TYR A 127 -4.00 -18.35 -5.46
N PHE A 128 -4.20 -17.01 -5.37
CA PHE A 128 -4.76 -16.36 -4.20
C PHE A 128 -6.27 -16.12 -4.33
N ASP A 129 -7.01 -16.26 -3.22
CA ASP A 129 -8.43 -15.94 -3.16
C ASP A 129 -8.69 -14.44 -3.09
N ALA A 130 -7.81 -13.72 -2.40
CA ALA A 130 -7.87 -12.28 -2.22
C ALA A 130 -6.47 -11.65 -2.18
N LEU A 131 -6.42 -10.36 -2.48
CA LEU A 131 -5.21 -9.58 -2.43
C LEU A 131 -5.46 -8.22 -1.77
N THR A 132 -4.51 -7.79 -0.94
CA THR A 132 -4.51 -6.47 -0.31
C THR A 132 -3.28 -5.68 -0.69
N VAL A 133 -3.42 -4.36 -0.80
CA VAL A 133 -2.29 -3.41 -0.87
C VAL A 133 -2.64 -2.20 -0.01
N GLY A 134 -1.77 -1.86 0.93
CA GLY A 134 -1.96 -0.68 1.77
C GLY A 134 -0.87 0.36 1.54
N PHE A 135 -1.22 1.52 0.95
CA PHE A 135 -0.32 2.65 0.73
C PHE A 135 0.93 2.33 -0.10
N GLY A 136 0.81 1.35 -1.01
CA GLY A 136 1.91 0.80 -1.78
C GLY A 136 1.88 1.09 -3.27
N VAL A 137 0.69 1.07 -3.91
CA VAL A 137 0.58 1.12 -5.39
C VAL A 137 1.12 2.39 -6.02
N ARG A 138 1.10 3.52 -5.32
CA ARG A 138 1.68 4.79 -5.81
C ARG A 138 3.20 4.73 -5.97
N ASN A 139 3.84 3.78 -5.29
CA ASN A 139 5.28 3.58 -5.32
C ASN A 139 5.75 2.66 -6.46
N TYR A 140 4.83 1.96 -7.14
CA TYR A 140 5.18 1.12 -8.27
C TYR A 140 5.88 1.95 -9.35
N GLU A 141 6.91 1.38 -9.97
CA GLU A 141 7.58 2.00 -11.10
C GLU A 141 6.70 1.94 -12.33
N ASN A 142 6.16 0.75 -12.60
CA ASN A 142 5.14 0.52 -13.62
C ASN A 142 3.83 0.07 -12.96
N LEU A 143 2.94 1.04 -12.74
CA LEU A 143 1.66 0.81 -12.07
C LEU A 143 0.81 -0.25 -12.77
N GLU A 144 0.68 -0.18 -14.09
CA GLU A 144 -0.17 -1.11 -14.85
C GLU A 144 0.40 -2.53 -14.84
N LYS A 145 1.74 -2.67 -14.88
CA LYS A 145 2.39 -3.98 -14.77
C LYS A 145 2.12 -4.62 -13.40
N GLY A 146 2.28 -3.88 -12.32
CA GLY A 146 1.99 -4.40 -10.98
C GLY A 146 0.51 -4.77 -10.81
N LEU A 147 -0.42 -3.95 -11.30
CA LEU A 147 -1.84 -4.26 -11.28
C LEU A 147 -2.19 -5.47 -12.15
N SER A 148 -1.52 -5.68 -13.28
CA SER A 148 -1.69 -6.86 -14.15
C SER A 148 -1.21 -8.14 -13.45
N GLU A 149 -0.07 -8.08 -12.74
CA GLU A 149 0.43 -9.20 -11.93
C GLU A 149 -0.54 -9.56 -10.80
N MET A 150 -1.08 -8.54 -10.12
CA MET A 150 -2.13 -8.75 -9.11
C MET A 150 -3.34 -9.48 -9.71
N LEU A 151 -3.79 -9.05 -10.91
CA LEU A 151 -4.90 -9.72 -11.61
C LEU A 151 -4.53 -11.17 -11.99
N ARG A 152 -3.29 -11.41 -12.43
CA ARG A 152 -2.82 -12.74 -12.82
C ARG A 152 -2.91 -13.73 -11.67
N VAL A 153 -2.35 -13.37 -10.51
CA VAL A 153 -2.20 -14.28 -9.37
C VAL A 153 -3.47 -14.47 -8.55
N VAL A 154 -4.41 -13.53 -8.63
CA VAL A 154 -5.72 -13.67 -8.00
C VAL A 154 -6.58 -14.63 -8.81
N ARG A 155 -7.32 -15.54 -8.17
CA ARG A 155 -8.19 -16.52 -8.84
C ARG A 155 -9.43 -15.86 -9.46
N LYS A 156 -10.08 -16.55 -10.38
CA LYS A 156 -11.38 -16.14 -10.92
C LYS A 156 -12.39 -15.94 -9.79
N ASN A 157 -13.11 -14.83 -9.82
CA ASN A 157 -14.00 -14.35 -8.76
C ASN A 157 -13.30 -14.04 -7.42
N GLY A 158 -11.98 -13.97 -7.42
CA GLY A 158 -11.21 -13.44 -6.30
C GLY A 158 -11.25 -11.92 -6.29
N LYS A 159 -11.00 -11.31 -5.12
CA LYS A 159 -11.18 -9.88 -4.89
C LYS A 159 -9.89 -9.21 -4.49
N ILE A 160 -9.63 -8.04 -5.06
CA ILE A 160 -8.57 -7.16 -4.59
C ILE A 160 -9.14 -6.00 -3.76
N VAL A 161 -8.36 -5.55 -2.79
CA VAL A 161 -8.63 -4.35 -2.01
C VAL A 161 -7.36 -3.52 -1.92
N ILE A 162 -7.42 -2.32 -2.45
CA ILE A 162 -6.32 -1.35 -2.43
C ILE A 162 -6.72 -0.17 -1.55
N LEU A 163 -5.94 0.11 -0.52
CA LEU A 163 -6.07 1.28 0.34
C LEU A 163 -4.94 2.25 0.01
N GLU A 164 -5.25 3.44 -0.50
CA GLU A 164 -4.24 4.40 -0.90
C GLU A 164 -4.59 5.83 -0.47
N PHE A 165 -3.58 6.67 -0.28
CA PHE A 165 -3.79 8.09 -0.01
C PHE A 165 -4.41 8.77 -1.22
N SER A 166 -5.25 9.78 -0.93
CA SER A 166 -5.89 10.62 -1.91
C SER A 166 -5.93 12.08 -1.44
N LYS A 167 -6.34 12.98 -2.32
CA LYS A 167 -6.36 14.42 -2.07
C LYS A 167 -7.79 14.87 -1.70
N PRO A 168 -8.05 15.28 -0.46
CA PRO A 168 -9.36 15.79 -0.09
C PRO A 168 -9.70 17.06 -0.87
N LYS A 169 -10.92 17.08 -1.44
CA LYS A 169 -11.37 18.17 -2.33
C LYS A 169 -12.27 19.20 -1.62
N ARG A 170 -12.84 18.83 -0.47
CA ARG A 170 -13.85 19.66 0.23
C ARG A 170 -13.29 20.39 1.45
N PHE A 171 -13.79 21.61 1.66
CA PHE A 171 -13.60 22.36 2.92
C PHE A 171 -14.31 21.63 4.08
N PRO A 172 -13.76 21.61 5.32
CA PRO A 172 -12.46 22.15 5.77
C PRO A 172 -11.29 21.17 5.62
N ILE A 173 -11.54 19.93 5.22
CA ILE A 173 -10.57 18.83 5.23
C ILE A 173 -9.42 19.09 4.26
N LYS A 174 -9.70 19.73 3.11
CA LYS A 174 -8.67 20.14 2.15
C LYS A 174 -7.62 21.04 2.78
N GLN A 175 -8.06 22.07 3.54
CA GLN A 175 -7.16 23.03 4.18
C GLN A 175 -6.35 22.37 5.32
N TYR A 176 -7.02 21.58 6.14
CA TYR A 176 -6.36 20.78 7.17
C TYR A 176 -5.29 19.86 6.60
N TYR A 177 -5.62 19.10 5.56
CA TYR A 177 -4.68 18.20 4.89
C TYR A 177 -3.50 18.96 4.27
N ALA A 178 -3.76 20.10 3.61
CA ALA A 178 -2.69 20.93 3.05
C ALA A 178 -1.75 21.46 4.12
N PHE A 179 -2.29 21.95 5.26
CA PHE A 179 -1.49 22.39 6.40
C PHE A 179 -0.68 21.21 7.00
N HIS A 180 -1.34 20.08 7.25
CA HIS A 180 -0.72 18.89 7.83
C HIS A 180 0.42 18.36 6.94
N SER A 181 0.20 18.24 5.63
CA SER A 181 1.20 17.76 4.67
C SER A 181 2.36 18.73 4.49
N LYS A 182 2.11 20.03 4.56
CA LYS A 182 3.12 21.07 4.34
C LYS A 182 4.00 21.35 5.57
N TYR A 183 3.44 21.25 6.78
CA TYR A 183 4.11 21.68 8.00
C TYR A 183 4.33 20.54 9.00
N ILE A 184 3.31 19.69 9.25
CA ILE A 184 3.36 18.68 10.29
C ILE A 184 4.22 17.49 9.85
N ILE A 185 3.98 16.93 8.67
CA ILE A 185 4.71 15.77 8.16
C ILE A 185 6.22 16.07 8.06
N PRO A 186 6.69 17.16 7.41
CA PRO A 186 8.12 17.44 7.34
C PRO A 186 8.77 17.73 8.70
N PHE A 187 8.06 18.43 9.60
CA PHE A 187 8.57 18.77 10.93
C PHE A 187 8.90 17.50 11.76
N PHE A 188 7.96 16.56 11.83
CA PHE A 188 8.17 15.31 12.56
C PHE A 188 9.07 14.35 11.79
N GLY A 189 8.97 14.32 10.47
CA GLY A 189 9.84 13.53 9.61
C GLY A 189 11.31 13.85 9.84
N LYS A 190 11.67 15.12 9.82
CA LYS A 190 13.05 15.60 10.07
C LYS A 190 13.57 15.20 11.45
N ARG A 191 12.75 15.30 12.48
CA ARG A 191 13.19 15.03 13.87
C ARG A 191 13.25 13.54 14.21
N ILE A 192 12.38 12.74 13.62
CA ILE A 192 12.22 11.34 14.05
C ILE A 192 12.91 10.37 13.10
N SER A 193 12.82 10.56 11.78
CA SER A 193 13.29 9.54 10.82
C SER A 193 14.75 9.71 10.39
N LYS A 194 15.32 10.90 10.52
CA LYS A 194 16.63 11.27 9.95
C LYS A 194 16.70 11.22 8.40
N ASP A 195 15.58 10.97 7.70
CA ASP A 195 15.47 10.96 6.23
C ASP A 195 14.43 12.00 5.77
N GLU A 196 14.88 13.23 5.56
CA GLU A 196 14.03 14.36 5.14
C GLU A 196 13.39 14.09 3.75
N LYS A 197 14.12 13.40 2.87
CA LYS A 197 13.67 13.14 1.50
C LYS A 197 12.50 12.16 1.44
N ALA A 198 12.47 11.15 2.31
CA ALA A 198 11.35 10.21 2.42
C ALA A 198 10.02 10.92 2.72
N TYR A 199 10.05 11.97 3.54
CA TYR A 199 8.84 12.73 3.90
C TYR A 199 8.46 13.80 2.89
N ALA A 200 9.42 14.32 2.12
CA ALA A 200 9.12 15.16 0.95
C ALA A 200 8.49 14.33 -0.19
N TYR A 201 8.95 13.10 -0.38
CA TYR A 201 8.42 12.18 -1.39
C TYR A 201 6.95 11.80 -1.17
N LEU A 202 6.48 11.69 0.09
CA LEU A 202 5.11 11.28 0.37
C LEU A 202 4.06 12.20 -0.29
N PRO A 203 4.02 13.52 -0.06
CA PRO A 203 3.04 14.38 -0.73
C PRO A 203 3.22 14.44 -2.24
N GLU A 204 4.45 14.36 -2.75
CA GLU A 204 4.72 14.35 -4.20
C GLU A 204 4.19 13.09 -4.88
N SER A 205 4.43 11.91 -4.28
CA SER A 205 3.92 10.63 -4.80
C SER A 205 2.40 10.57 -4.78
N VAL A 206 1.76 11.09 -3.71
CA VAL A 206 0.29 11.21 -3.64
C VAL A 206 -0.24 12.17 -4.71
N ALA A 207 0.45 13.28 -4.98
CA ALA A 207 0.03 14.24 -6.00
C ALA A 207 0.11 13.66 -7.42
N ALA A 208 1.10 12.80 -7.69
CA ALA A 208 1.31 12.17 -8.99
C ALA A 208 0.42 10.94 -9.25
N PHE A 209 -0.11 10.33 -8.18
CA PHE A 209 -0.92 9.12 -8.29
C PHE A 209 -2.29 9.40 -8.93
N PRO A 210 -2.72 8.59 -9.91
CA PRO A 210 -4.09 8.67 -10.44
C PRO A 210 -5.09 8.27 -9.35
N GLU A 211 -6.05 9.14 -9.02
CA GLU A 211 -7.00 8.88 -7.94
C GLU A 211 -8.46 8.88 -8.41
N GLY A 212 -9.33 8.24 -7.63
CA GLY A 212 -10.77 8.20 -7.91
C GLY A 212 -11.07 7.51 -9.23
N ARG A 213 -11.85 8.17 -10.11
CA ARG A 213 -12.29 7.59 -11.39
C ARG A 213 -11.13 7.25 -12.33
N ASP A 214 -10.05 8.03 -12.32
CA ASP A 214 -8.89 7.76 -13.19
C ASP A 214 -8.24 6.42 -12.83
N PHE A 215 -8.13 6.10 -11.53
CA PHE A 215 -7.59 4.81 -11.08
C PHE A 215 -8.58 3.66 -11.32
N GLU A 216 -9.88 3.88 -11.12
CA GLU A 216 -10.91 2.89 -11.47
C GLU A 216 -10.85 2.52 -12.96
N LEU A 217 -10.71 3.51 -13.86
CA LEU A 217 -10.58 3.27 -15.30
C LEU A 217 -9.35 2.44 -15.66
N ILE A 218 -8.24 2.61 -14.93
CA ILE A 218 -7.05 1.77 -15.12
C ILE A 218 -7.37 0.31 -14.73
N LEU A 219 -8.03 0.09 -13.60
CA LEU A 219 -8.41 -1.25 -13.16
C LEU A 219 -9.38 -1.90 -14.15
N GLU A 220 -10.41 -1.17 -14.61
CA GLU A 220 -11.38 -1.66 -15.59
C GLU A 220 -10.70 -2.06 -16.92
N ARG A 221 -9.80 -1.22 -17.42
CA ARG A 221 -9.03 -1.49 -18.67
C ARG A 221 -8.15 -2.73 -18.55
N LEU A 222 -7.60 -3.02 -17.37
CA LEU A 222 -6.80 -4.20 -17.11
C LEU A 222 -7.63 -5.48 -16.96
N GLY A 223 -8.96 -5.39 -16.91
CA GLY A 223 -9.86 -6.54 -16.86
C GLY A 223 -10.49 -6.82 -15.49
N TYR A 224 -10.30 -5.93 -14.50
CA TYR A 224 -11.04 -6.03 -13.25
C TYR A 224 -12.51 -5.67 -13.46
N ARG A 225 -13.41 -6.44 -12.84
CA ARG A 225 -14.85 -6.25 -12.88
C ARG A 225 -15.36 -5.69 -11.55
N TYR A 226 -16.54 -5.09 -11.56
CA TYR A 226 -17.18 -4.51 -10.37
C TYR A 226 -16.23 -3.58 -9.60
N VAL A 227 -15.48 -2.80 -10.36
CA VAL A 227 -14.55 -1.82 -9.78
C VAL A 227 -15.34 -0.74 -9.05
N SER A 228 -14.92 -0.42 -7.84
CA SER A 228 -15.53 0.64 -7.06
C SER A 228 -14.53 1.29 -6.12
N SER A 229 -14.80 2.52 -5.74
CA SER A 229 -14.00 3.24 -4.74
C SER A 229 -14.85 3.82 -3.62
N LYS A 230 -14.25 3.95 -2.44
CA LYS A 230 -14.86 4.54 -1.26
C LYS A 230 -13.90 5.49 -0.57
N LEU A 231 -14.28 6.76 -0.49
CA LEU A 231 -13.52 7.79 0.23
C LEU A 231 -13.57 7.56 1.74
N LEU A 232 -12.43 7.77 2.38
CA LEU A 232 -12.27 7.73 3.84
C LEU A 232 -11.81 9.09 4.37
N ALA A 233 -12.24 9.42 5.58
CA ALA A 233 -11.86 10.66 6.27
C ALA A 233 -11.97 11.91 5.36
N GLY A 234 -13.09 12.03 4.64
CA GLY A 234 -13.33 13.16 3.74
C GLY A 234 -12.42 13.22 2.51
N GLY A 235 -11.79 12.11 2.14
CA GLY A 235 -10.95 11.99 0.96
C GLY A 235 -9.45 12.03 1.23
N ILE A 236 -9.01 11.84 2.48
CA ILE A 236 -7.57 11.69 2.81
C ILE A 236 -7.04 10.34 2.31
N ALA A 237 -7.88 9.32 2.32
CA ALA A 237 -7.58 8.01 1.74
C ALA A 237 -8.79 7.49 0.97
N THR A 238 -8.54 6.55 0.08
CA THR A 238 -9.56 5.86 -0.71
C THR A 238 -9.31 4.36 -0.67
N ILE A 239 -10.38 3.58 -0.49
CA ILE A 239 -10.35 2.14 -0.71
C ILE A 239 -10.89 1.89 -2.11
N TYR A 240 -10.14 1.15 -2.92
CA TYR A 240 -10.55 0.64 -4.21
C TYR A 240 -10.75 -0.86 -4.13
N THR A 241 -11.74 -1.38 -4.84
CA THR A 241 -11.98 -2.83 -4.96
C THR A 241 -12.18 -3.22 -6.41
N GLY A 242 -11.87 -4.46 -6.73
CA GLY A 242 -12.13 -5.06 -8.03
C GLY A 242 -12.16 -6.58 -7.92
N ILE A 243 -12.84 -7.24 -8.84
CA ILE A 243 -12.97 -8.69 -8.93
C ILE A 243 -12.35 -9.15 -10.26
N LYS A 244 -11.58 -10.25 -10.23
CA LYS A 244 -11.12 -10.92 -11.47
C LYS A 244 -12.25 -11.60 -12.21
#